data_7b663f7390c30a0ab880d7e4a1bb9f42
#
_entry.id   7b663f7390c30a0ab880d7e4a1bb9f42
#
_cell.length_a   1.000
_cell.length_b   1.000
_cell.length_c   1.000
_cell.angle_alpha   90.00
_cell.angle_beta   90.00
_cell.angle_gamma   90.00
#
_symmetry.space_group_name_H-M   'P 1'
#
loop_
_entity.id
_entity.type
_entity.pdbx_description
1 polymer ?
#
loop_
_entity_poly.entity_id
_entity_poly.type
_entity_poly.pdbx_seq_one_letter_code
_entity_poly.pdbx_strand_id
1 'polypeptide(L)'
;MTGERRLRVVIGEDSVLLLAGLVKLLESAGFEVVATAGDGEALVAVVEREQPDVVIADVRMPPTHTDEGIRAALAIRGQWPDIAILVLSQYVEERYAADLLATNTTSVGYLLKDRVADVAEFLDALRRVAAGGTALDPEVVAQLLLRRGADPLAALTQRERDVLALMAEGRSNPEIAATLVITESAVSKHINSIFAKLGLHQGDTGHRRVLAVLRYLGAAPAT
;
A
#
# COMPACT_ATOMS: atom_id res chain seq x y z
N MET A 1 23.40 -33.07 13.11
CA MET A 1 22.05 -32.61 12.74
C MET A 1 21.94 -31.19 13.24
N THR A 2 22.28 -30.22 12.42
CA THR A 2 22.08 -28.78 12.69
C THR A 2 20.56 -28.55 12.68
N GLY A 3 20.00 -28.29 13.87
CA GLY A 3 18.59 -27.91 13.97
C GLY A 3 18.37 -26.61 13.17
N GLU A 4 17.69 -26.70 12.04
CA GLU A 4 17.24 -25.48 11.33
C GLU A 4 16.43 -24.64 12.32
N ARG A 5 16.88 -23.41 12.55
CA ARG A 5 16.15 -22.44 13.35
C ARG A 5 14.76 -22.24 12.73
N ARG A 6 13.72 -22.44 13.52
CA ARG A 6 12.35 -22.17 13.07
C ARG A 6 12.18 -20.67 12.80
N LEU A 7 11.53 -20.35 11.69
CA LEU A 7 11.19 -18.96 11.38
C LEU A 7 10.15 -18.46 12.39
N ARG A 8 10.45 -17.33 13.02
CA ARG A 8 9.59 -16.66 14.00
C ARG A 8 8.59 -15.77 13.29
N VAL A 9 7.31 -15.96 13.56
CA VAL A 9 6.19 -15.29 12.89
C VAL A 9 5.38 -14.49 13.90
N VAL A 10 5.04 -13.26 13.55
CA VAL A 10 3.99 -12.46 14.19
C VAL A 10 2.80 -12.36 13.24
N ILE A 11 1.58 -12.48 13.76
CA ILE A 11 0.35 -12.41 12.96
C ILE A 11 -0.51 -11.25 13.46
N GLY A 12 -0.86 -10.32 12.55
CA GLY A 12 -1.88 -9.29 12.73
C GLY A 12 -3.17 -9.71 12.02
N GLU A 13 -4.20 -10.10 12.76
CA GLU A 13 -5.50 -10.55 12.27
C GLU A 13 -6.53 -10.38 13.37
N ASP A 14 -7.67 -9.74 13.09
CA ASP A 14 -8.75 -9.51 14.05
C ASP A 14 -9.81 -10.61 14.05
N SER A 15 -9.91 -11.39 12.97
CA SER A 15 -10.82 -12.54 12.90
C SER A 15 -10.29 -13.71 13.74
N VAL A 16 -10.92 -13.98 14.87
CA VAL A 16 -10.54 -15.05 15.81
C VAL A 16 -10.44 -16.41 15.12
N LEU A 17 -11.35 -16.70 14.20
CA LEU A 17 -11.38 -18.00 13.51
C LEU A 17 -10.22 -18.13 12.53
N LEU A 18 -9.96 -17.09 11.72
CA LEU A 18 -8.86 -17.09 10.76
C LEU A 18 -7.51 -17.11 11.49
N LEU A 19 -7.35 -16.30 12.53
CA LEU A 19 -6.16 -16.29 13.39
C LEU A 19 -5.84 -17.68 13.95
N ALA A 20 -6.84 -18.34 14.56
CA ALA A 20 -6.67 -19.69 15.11
C ALA A 20 -6.27 -20.70 14.02
N GLY A 21 -6.84 -20.58 12.82
CA GLY A 21 -6.50 -21.40 11.66
C GLY A 21 -5.06 -21.18 11.21
N LEU A 22 -4.64 -19.90 11.05
CA LEU A 22 -3.27 -19.53 10.65
C LEU A 22 -2.23 -20.02 11.67
N VAL A 23 -2.47 -19.81 12.98
CA VAL A 23 -1.55 -20.27 14.05
C VAL A 23 -1.34 -21.78 13.93
N LYS A 24 -2.42 -22.55 13.89
CA LYS A 24 -2.34 -24.01 13.81
C LYS A 24 -1.66 -24.49 12.53
N LEU A 25 -1.96 -23.84 11.41
CA LEU A 25 -1.34 -24.14 10.11
C LEU A 25 0.17 -23.92 10.15
N LEU A 26 0.61 -22.74 10.60
CA LEU A 26 2.02 -22.35 10.63
C LEU A 26 2.83 -23.22 11.58
N GLU A 27 2.32 -23.51 12.77
CA GLU A 27 2.97 -24.41 13.73
C GLU A 27 3.13 -25.82 13.17
N SER A 28 2.10 -26.35 12.48
CA SER A 28 2.18 -27.66 11.82
C SER A 28 3.18 -27.69 10.69
N ALA A 29 3.43 -26.56 10.03
CA ALA A 29 4.39 -26.40 8.94
C ALA A 29 5.82 -26.08 9.41
N GLY A 30 6.05 -26.04 10.74
CA GLY A 30 7.38 -25.87 11.34
C GLY A 30 7.77 -24.41 11.62
N PHE A 31 6.86 -23.46 11.49
CA PHE A 31 7.07 -22.08 11.94
C PHE A 31 6.84 -21.95 13.46
N GLU A 32 7.37 -20.88 14.05
CA GLU A 32 7.14 -20.52 15.45
C GLU A 32 6.31 -19.22 15.48
N VAL A 33 5.02 -19.31 15.83
CA VAL A 33 4.19 -18.13 16.05
C VAL A 33 4.51 -17.55 17.42
N VAL A 34 5.28 -16.47 17.46
CA VAL A 34 5.78 -15.87 18.71
C VAL A 34 4.78 -14.91 19.34
N ALA A 35 3.91 -14.29 18.55
CA ALA A 35 2.83 -13.46 19.08
C ALA A 35 1.76 -13.18 18.01
N THR A 36 0.62 -12.65 18.45
CA THR A 36 -0.49 -12.23 17.62
C THR A 36 -1.00 -10.85 18.05
N ALA A 37 -1.61 -10.10 17.14
CA ALA A 37 -2.22 -8.80 17.40
C ALA A 37 -3.56 -8.69 16.67
N GLY A 38 -4.53 -8.03 17.27
CA GLY A 38 -5.88 -7.83 16.69
C GLY A 38 -6.09 -6.45 16.09
N ASP A 39 -5.09 -5.55 16.13
CA ASP A 39 -5.14 -4.22 15.55
C ASP A 39 -3.74 -3.74 15.12
N GLY A 40 -3.70 -2.63 14.37
CA GLY A 40 -2.46 -2.13 13.79
C GLY A 40 -1.46 -1.59 14.81
N GLU A 41 -1.90 -0.95 15.88
CA GLU A 41 -1.02 -0.40 16.92
C GLU A 41 -0.40 -1.53 17.75
N ALA A 42 -1.22 -2.49 18.16
CA ALA A 42 -0.75 -3.69 18.84
C ALA A 42 0.22 -4.49 17.98
N LEU A 43 0.00 -4.56 16.66
CA LEU A 43 0.90 -5.24 15.73
C LEU A 43 2.30 -4.61 15.74
N VAL A 44 2.40 -3.30 15.63
CA VAL A 44 3.70 -2.59 15.67
C VAL A 44 4.40 -2.81 17.01
N ALA A 45 3.69 -2.67 18.13
CA ALA A 45 4.24 -2.86 19.46
C ALA A 45 4.76 -4.29 19.71
N VAL A 46 4.03 -5.29 19.21
CA VAL A 46 4.44 -6.69 19.31
C VAL A 46 5.68 -6.97 18.45
N VAL A 47 5.73 -6.43 17.22
CA VAL A 47 6.89 -6.58 16.33
C VAL A 47 8.15 -5.94 16.94
N GLU A 48 8.03 -4.75 17.54
CA GLU A 48 9.13 -4.10 18.25
C GLU A 48 9.71 -4.98 19.37
N ARG A 49 8.84 -5.61 20.14
CA ARG A 49 9.26 -6.46 21.26
C ARG A 49 9.84 -7.79 20.82
N GLU A 50 9.18 -8.46 19.86
CA GLU A 50 9.52 -9.84 19.49
C GLU A 50 10.59 -9.92 18.40
N GLN A 51 10.77 -8.89 17.58
CA GLN A 51 11.70 -8.88 16.43
C GLN A 51 11.60 -10.19 15.61
N PRO A 52 10.46 -10.48 14.97
CA PRO A 52 10.25 -11.72 14.22
C PRO A 52 11.04 -11.75 12.92
N ASP A 53 11.14 -12.92 12.30
CA ASP A 53 11.71 -13.07 10.96
C ASP A 53 10.70 -12.60 9.89
N VAL A 54 9.38 -12.81 10.15
CA VAL A 54 8.32 -12.44 9.21
C VAL A 54 7.05 -12.02 9.96
N VAL A 55 6.37 -11.03 9.41
CA VAL A 55 5.05 -10.55 9.86
C VAL A 55 4.01 -10.92 8.81
N ILE A 56 2.91 -11.50 9.23
CA ILE A 56 1.69 -11.64 8.44
C ILE A 56 0.72 -10.57 8.94
N ALA A 57 0.22 -9.73 8.05
CA ALA A 57 -0.68 -8.63 8.40
C ALA A 57 -1.95 -8.65 7.55
N ASP A 58 -3.12 -8.74 8.18
CA ASP A 58 -4.37 -8.39 7.52
C ASP A 58 -4.39 -6.89 7.21
N VAL A 59 -4.94 -6.51 6.07
CA VAL A 59 -5.10 -5.11 5.68
C VAL A 59 -6.07 -4.39 6.58
N ARG A 60 -7.22 -5.02 6.88
CA ARG A 60 -8.36 -4.40 7.54
C ARG A 60 -8.50 -4.87 8.97
N MET A 61 -8.05 -4.06 9.90
CA MET A 61 -8.14 -4.32 11.34
C MET A 61 -8.84 -3.15 12.07
N PRO A 62 -9.27 -3.33 13.32
CA PRO A 62 -9.80 -2.24 14.12
C PRO A 62 -8.84 -1.03 14.19
N PRO A 63 -9.37 0.20 14.44
CA PRO A 63 -10.76 0.52 14.79
C PRO A 63 -11.71 0.74 13.61
N THR A 64 -11.21 1.07 12.40
CA THR A 64 -12.09 1.44 11.28
C THR A 64 -12.28 0.33 10.26
N HIS A 65 -11.49 -0.73 10.32
CA HIS A 65 -11.47 -1.87 9.38
C HIS A 65 -11.27 -1.42 7.92
N THR A 66 -10.40 -0.43 7.70
CA THR A 66 -10.10 0.10 6.37
C THR A 66 -8.69 -0.26 5.90
N ASP A 67 -7.66 0.26 6.59
CA ASP A 67 -6.27 0.19 6.14
C ASP A 67 -5.26 0.09 7.30
N GLU A 68 -5.72 -0.16 8.52
CA GLU A 68 -4.87 -0.12 9.71
C GLU A 68 -3.70 -1.08 9.63
N GLY A 69 -3.97 -2.30 9.17
CA GLY A 69 -2.91 -3.31 9.10
C GLY A 69 -1.87 -3.04 8.05
N ILE A 70 -2.26 -2.53 6.87
CA ILE A 70 -1.27 -2.18 5.86
C ILE A 70 -0.47 -0.94 6.25
N ARG A 71 -1.07 0.02 6.97
CA ARG A 71 -0.31 1.15 7.55
C ARG A 71 0.68 0.67 8.59
N ALA A 72 0.30 -0.29 9.44
CA ALA A 72 1.20 -0.94 10.38
C ALA A 72 2.34 -1.66 9.64
N ALA A 73 2.03 -2.42 8.59
CA ALA A 73 3.03 -3.10 7.75
C ALA A 73 4.03 -2.12 7.12
N LEU A 74 3.56 -0.98 6.59
CA LEU A 74 4.42 0.08 6.05
C LEU A 74 5.30 0.72 7.14
N ALA A 75 4.76 0.97 8.34
CA ALA A 75 5.51 1.51 9.47
C ALA A 75 6.60 0.52 9.94
N ILE A 76 6.25 -0.77 10.08
CA ILE A 76 7.18 -1.85 10.43
C ILE A 76 8.32 -1.91 9.42
N ARG A 77 8.00 -1.90 8.12
CA ARG A 77 8.99 -1.93 7.05
C ARG A 77 9.92 -0.73 7.05
N GLY A 78 9.40 0.46 7.38
CA GLY A 78 10.21 1.68 7.48
C GLY A 78 11.16 1.66 8.67
N GLN A 79 10.77 1.04 9.77
CA GLN A 79 11.53 1.02 11.03
C GLN A 79 12.46 -0.19 11.13
N TRP A 80 12.04 -1.35 10.60
CA TRP A 80 12.79 -2.61 10.61
C TRP A 80 12.82 -3.24 9.22
N PRO A 81 13.67 -2.75 8.31
CA PRO A 81 13.68 -3.15 6.90
C PRO A 81 14.07 -4.61 6.67
N ASP A 82 14.70 -5.25 7.64
CA ASP A 82 15.11 -6.66 7.58
C ASP A 82 13.96 -7.63 7.91
N ILE A 83 12.87 -7.16 8.54
CA ILE A 83 11.71 -7.98 8.83
C ILE A 83 10.90 -8.19 7.55
N ALA A 84 10.69 -9.43 7.21
CA ALA A 84 9.87 -9.79 6.05
C ALA A 84 8.38 -9.53 6.34
N ILE A 85 7.62 -9.09 5.33
CA ILE A 85 6.19 -8.78 5.47
C ILE A 85 5.37 -9.50 4.42
N LEU A 86 4.36 -10.25 4.85
CA LEU A 86 3.32 -10.83 4.02
C LEU A 86 1.97 -10.21 4.38
N VAL A 87 1.45 -9.39 3.48
CA VAL A 87 0.11 -8.80 3.62
C VAL A 87 -0.95 -9.77 3.10
N LEU A 88 -2.01 -9.97 3.87
CA LEU A 88 -3.21 -10.69 3.47
C LEU A 88 -4.37 -9.70 3.30
N SER A 89 -5.07 -9.77 2.19
CA SER A 89 -6.21 -8.89 1.91
C SER A 89 -7.39 -9.65 1.33
N GLN A 90 -8.59 -9.23 1.65
CA GLN A 90 -9.79 -9.76 1.00
C GLN A 90 -9.97 -9.23 -0.43
N TYR A 91 -9.45 -8.05 -0.72
CA TYR A 91 -9.53 -7.37 -2.02
C TYR A 91 -8.19 -6.76 -2.39
N VAL A 92 -8.00 -6.47 -3.68
CA VAL A 92 -6.82 -5.75 -4.13
C VAL A 92 -6.93 -4.27 -3.74
N GLU A 93 -6.12 -3.85 -2.79
CA GLU A 93 -6.00 -2.44 -2.37
C GLU A 93 -4.84 -1.80 -3.13
N GLU A 94 -5.13 -1.37 -4.38
CA GLU A 94 -4.12 -0.93 -5.37
C GLU A 94 -3.16 0.14 -4.84
N ARG A 95 -3.67 1.13 -4.09
CA ARG A 95 -2.86 2.22 -3.53
C ARG A 95 -1.79 1.69 -2.60
N TYR A 96 -2.16 0.84 -1.68
CA TYR A 96 -1.27 0.31 -0.64
C TYR A 96 -0.32 -0.76 -1.16
N ALA A 97 -0.78 -1.58 -2.12
CA ALA A 97 0.10 -2.51 -2.80
C ALA A 97 1.22 -1.76 -3.55
N ALA A 98 0.89 -0.63 -4.20
CA ALA A 98 1.89 0.22 -4.85
C ALA A 98 2.87 0.84 -3.84
N ASP A 99 2.39 1.37 -2.71
CA ASP A 99 3.23 1.98 -1.67
C ASP A 99 4.15 0.94 -1.00
N LEU A 100 3.63 -0.27 -0.74
CA LEU A 100 4.40 -1.37 -0.17
C LEU A 100 5.57 -1.80 -1.07
N LEU A 101 5.38 -1.72 -2.39
CA LEU A 101 6.36 -2.13 -3.41
C LEU A 101 7.25 -0.98 -3.89
N ALA A 102 6.91 0.30 -3.58
CA ALA A 102 7.61 1.46 -4.11
C ALA A 102 9.05 1.60 -3.63
N THR A 103 9.33 1.23 -2.38
CA THR A 103 10.63 1.48 -1.75
C THR A 103 11.62 0.33 -1.99
N ASN A 104 11.14 -0.90 -1.90
CA ASN A 104 11.93 -2.12 -2.15
C ASN A 104 10.96 -3.29 -2.34
N THR A 105 11.24 -4.20 -3.25
CA THR A 105 10.41 -5.39 -3.51
C THR A 105 10.92 -6.64 -2.79
N THR A 106 12.07 -6.59 -2.11
CA THR A 106 12.60 -7.73 -1.35
C THR A 106 11.86 -7.92 -0.03
N SER A 107 11.77 -9.16 0.43
CA SER A 107 11.13 -9.54 1.70
C SER A 107 9.69 -9.05 1.85
N VAL A 108 8.95 -8.99 0.74
CA VAL A 108 7.58 -8.49 0.74
C VAL A 108 6.64 -9.40 -0.04
N GLY A 109 5.45 -9.61 0.51
CA GLY A 109 4.38 -10.32 -0.16
C GLY A 109 3.04 -9.61 -0.02
N TYR A 110 2.18 -9.79 -1.02
CA TYR A 110 0.79 -9.37 -0.99
C TYR A 110 -0.06 -10.47 -1.62
N LEU A 111 -0.86 -11.15 -0.82
CA LEU A 111 -1.75 -12.22 -1.26
C LEU A 111 -3.20 -11.90 -0.93
N LEU A 112 -4.09 -12.40 -1.75
CA LEU A 112 -5.52 -12.41 -1.42
C LEU A 112 -5.81 -13.53 -0.40
N LYS A 113 -6.73 -13.27 0.55
CA LYS A 113 -7.11 -14.25 1.59
C LYS A 113 -7.62 -15.58 1.00
N ASP A 114 -8.18 -15.56 -0.20
CA ASP A 114 -8.60 -16.77 -0.92
C ASP A 114 -7.43 -17.71 -1.24
N ARG A 115 -6.19 -17.18 -1.37
CA ARG A 115 -4.98 -17.97 -1.60
C ARG A 115 -4.55 -18.79 -0.38
N VAL A 116 -4.98 -18.40 0.82
CA VAL A 116 -4.73 -19.18 2.04
C VAL A 116 -5.42 -20.56 1.98
N ALA A 117 -6.46 -20.70 1.16
CA ALA A 117 -7.13 -21.97 0.92
C ALA A 117 -6.21 -23.00 0.21
N ASP A 118 -5.27 -22.56 -0.64
CA ASP A 118 -4.15 -23.38 -1.11
C ASP A 118 -2.99 -23.28 -0.12
N VAL A 119 -3.01 -24.18 0.85
CA VAL A 119 -2.05 -24.20 1.96
C VAL A 119 -0.61 -24.30 1.46
N ALA A 120 -0.35 -25.10 0.42
CA ALA A 120 1.00 -25.31 -0.11
C ALA A 120 1.53 -24.03 -0.74
N GLU A 121 0.73 -23.35 -1.59
CA GLU A 121 1.08 -22.08 -2.23
C GLU A 121 1.32 -20.97 -1.18
N PHE A 122 0.45 -20.89 -0.17
CA PHE A 122 0.59 -19.92 0.91
C PHE A 122 1.89 -20.09 1.72
N LEU A 123 2.21 -21.35 2.11
CA LEU A 123 3.42 -21.64 2.87
C LEU A 123 4.69 -21.40 2.05
N ASP A 124 4.66 -21.71 0.75
CA ASP A 124 5.78 -21.43 -0.16
C ASP A 124 5.98 -19.92 -0.37
N ALA A 125 4.90 -19.16 -0.48
CA ALA A 125 4.96 -17.70 -0.55
C ALA A 125 5.57 -17.11 0.74
N LEU A 126 5.15 -17.59 1.90
CA LEU A 126 5.67 -17.14 3.20
C LEU A 126 7.17 -17.43 3.34
N ARG A 127 7.63 -18.66 2.98
CA ARG A 127 9.05 -19.02 2.99
C ARG A 127 9.86 -18.16 2.02
N ARG A 128 9.33 -17.91 0.83
CA ARG A 128 9.97 -17.06 -0.20
C ARG A 128 10.17 -15.65 0.32
N VAL A 129 9.15 -15.06 0.93
CA VAL A 129 9.21 -13.70 1.50
C VAL A 129 10.21 -13.65 2.65
N ALA A 130 10.18 -14.63 3.56
CA ALA A 130 11.12 -14.73 4.68
C ALA A 130 12.58 -14.92 4.22
N ALA A 131 12.80 -15.51 3.04
CA ALA A 131 14.12 -15.69 2.43
C ALA A 131 14.58 -14.45 1.61
N GLY A 132 13.89 -13.32 1.70
CA GLY A 132 14.24 -12.09 0.97
C GLY A 132 13.59 -11.95 -0.40
N GLY A 133 12.76 -12.93 -0.82
CA GLY A 133 12.06 -12.89 -2.10
C GLY A 133 10.78 -12.06 -2.07
N THR A 134 10.06 -12.11 -3.19
CA THR A 134 8.77 -11.42 -3.37
C THR A 134 7.68 -12.44 -3.67
N ALA A 135 6.49 -12.26 -3.09
CA ALA A 135 5.31 -13.06 -3.37
C ALA A 135 4.10 -12.16 -3.60
N LEU A 136 3.68 -12.04 -4.86
CA LEU A 136 2.53 -11.21 -5.25
C LEU A 136 1.46 -12.07 -5.89
N ASP A 137 0.22 -11.85 -5.47
CA ASP A 137 -0.92 -12.43 -6.16
C ASP A 137 -0.96 -11.94 -7.62
N PRO A 138 -1.19 -12.83 -8.60
CA PRO A 138 -1.29 -12.44 -10.01
C PRO A 138 -2.34 -11.35 -10.28
N GLU A 139 -3.43 -11.33 -9.51
CA GLU A 139 -4.47 -10.32 -9.64
C GLU A 139 -3.98 -8.94 -9.16
N VAL A 140 -3.20 -8.90 -8.07
CA VAL A 140 -2.54 -7.67 -7.60
C VAL A 140 -1.57 -7.15 -8.66
N VAL A 141 -0.77 -8.04 -9.26
CA VAL A 141 0.16 -7.67 -10.34
C VAL A 141 -0.60 -7.12 -11.55
N ALA A 142 -1.68 -7.77 -11.97
CA ALA A 142 -2.48 -7.32 -13.11
C ALA A 142 -3.06 -5.91 -12.88
N GLN A 143 -3.60 -5.63 -11.69
CA GLN A 143 -4.14 -4.31 -11.35
C GLN A 143 -3.04 -3.24 -11.26
N LEU A 144 -1.88 -3.56 -10.70
CA LEU A 144 -0.74 -2.64 -10.67
C LEU A 144 -0.21 -2.30 -12.07
N LEU A 145 -0.20 -3.28 -13.00
CA LEU A 145 0.19 -3.06 -14.38
C LEU A 145 -0.83 -2.20 -15.14
N LEU A 146 -2.12 -2.43 -14.92
CA LEU A 146 -3.18 -1.59 -15.48
C LEU A 146 -3.05 -0.14 -15.01
N ARG A 147 -2.68 0.07 -13.75
CA ARG A 147 -2.43 1.40 -13.19
C ARG A 147 -1.17 2.06 -13.76
N ARG A 148 -0.10 1.30 -14.01
CA ARG A 148 1.13 1.82 -14.67
C ARG A 148 0.90 2.20 -16.14
N GLY A 149 -0.07 1.56 -16.79
CA GLY A 149 -0.48 1.91 -18.14
C GLY A 149 -1.45 3.09 -18.21
N ALA A 150 -2.10 3.46 -17.13
CA ALA A 150 -2.93 4.64 -17.04
C ALA A 150 -2.06 5.80 -16.53
N ASP A 151 -1.55 6.62 -17.46
CA ASP A 151 -1.02 7.93 -17.14
C ASP A 151 -2.05 8.65 -16.25
N PRO A 152 -1.74 8.98 -14.97
CA PRO A 152 -2.69 9.65 -14.09
C PRO A 152 -3.24 10.95 -14.70
N LEU A 153 -2.49 11.51 -15.64
CA LEU A 153 -2.85 12.71 -16.37
C LEU A 153 -3.68 12.41 -17.64
N ALA A 154 -3.76 11.15 -18.07
CA ALA A 154 -4.52 10.78 -19.28
C ALA A 154 -6.03 11.09 -19.15
N ALA A 155 -6.56 11.01 -17.93
CA ALA A 155 -7.97 11.37 -17.65
C ALA A 155 -8.24 12.89 -17.70
N LEU A 156 -7.20 13.73 -17.73
CA LEU A 156 -7.33 15.18 -17.81
C LEU A 156 -7.59 15.63 -19.25
N THR A 157 -8.54 16.55 -19.41
CA THR A 157 -8.70 17.28 -20.67
C THR A 157 -7.50 18.18 -20.92
N GLN A 158 -7.30 18.64 -22.17
CA GLN A 158 -6.23 19.57 -22.48
C GLN A 158 -6.29 20.81 -21.59
N ARG A 159 -7.49 21.35 -21.36
CA ARG A 159 -7.69 22.54 -20.53
C ARG A 159 -7.32 22.32 -19.06
N GLU A 160 -7.60 21.14 -18.53
CA GLU A 160 -7.20 20.77 -17.17
C GLU A 160 -5.67 20.58 -17.06
N ARG A 161 -5.02 20.04 -18.11
CA ARG A 161 -3.56 19.95 -18.17
C ARG A 161 -2.91 21.34 -18.19
N ASP A 162 -3.45 22.29 -18.98
CA ASP A 162 -2.97 23.66 -19.03
C ASP A 162 -3.05 24.33 -17.65
N VAL A 163 -4.19 24.16 -16.95
CA VAL A 163 -4.38 24.66 -15.58
C VAL A 163 -3.38 24.01 -14.63
N LEU A 164 -3.19 22.70 -14.69
CA LEU A 164 -2.29 21.96 -13.81
C LEU A 164 -0.81 22.35 -14.05
N ALA A 165 -0.42 22.58 -15.29
CA ALA A 165 0.92 23.07 -15.64
C ALA A 165 1.20 24.43 -15.00
N LEU A 166 0.27 25.38 -15.10
CA LEU A 166 0.40 26.70 -14.48
C LEU A 166 0.37 26.63 -12.94
N MET A 167 -0.37 25.66 -12.36
CA MET A 167 -0.30 25.37 -10.93
C MET A 167 1.10 24.88 -10.53
N ALA A 168 1.74 24.06 -11.35
CA ALA A 168 3.09 23.55 -11.11
C ALA A 168 4.17 24.65 -11.21
N GLU A 169 3.92 25.72 -12.01
CA GLU A 169 4.72 26.93 -12.02
C GLU A 169 4.51 27.82 -10.78
N GLY A 170 3.64 27.43 -9.86
CA GLY A 170 3.34 28.20 -8.63
C GLY A 170 2.34 29.33 -8.80
N ARG A 171 1.64 29.42 -9.94
CA ARG A 171 0.71 30.52 -10.23
C ARG A 171 -0.56 30.46 -9.36
N SER A 172 -1.04 31.60 -8.94
CA SER A 172 -2.34 31.76 -8.25
C SER A 172 -3.52 31.64 -9.23
N ASN A 173 -4.73 31.41 -8.72
CA ASN A 173 -5.92 31.32 -9.56
C ASN A 173 -6.19 32.58 -10.42
N PRO A 174 -6.02 33.82 -9.91
CA PRO A 174 -6.11 35.02 -10.75
C PRO A 174 -5.09 35.04 -11.92
N GLU A 175 -3.83 34.65 -11.66
CA GLU A 175 -2.80 34.60 -12.71
C GLU A 175 -3.08 33.53 -13.76
N ILE A 176 -3.59 32.35 -13.34
CA ILE A 176 -4.03 31.29 -14.25
C ILE A 176 -5.21 31.79 -15.10
N ALA A 177 -6.19 32.46 -14.47
CA ALA A 177 -7.34 33.03 -15.16
C ALA A 177 -6.91 34.04 -16.23
N ALA A 178 -5.99 34.95 -15.90
CA ALA A 178 -5.42 35.93 -16.81
C ALA A 178 -4.66 35.26 -17.99
N THR A 179 -3.80 34.28 -17.66
CA THR A 179 -2.99 33.56 -18.67
C THR A 179 -3.84 32.76 -19.65
N LEU A 180 -4.91 32.11 -19.17
CA LEU A 180 -5.77 31.27 -19.98
C LEU A 180 -6.99 32.02 -20.56
N VAL A 181 -7.14 33.31 -20.26
CA VAL A 181 -8.25 34.17 -20.69
C VAL A 181 -9.61 33.58 -20.32
N ILE A 182 -9.77 33.21 -19.04
CA ILE A 182 -11.00 32.69 -18.45
C ILE A 182 -11.28 33.34 -17.10
N THR A 183 -12.44 33.08 -16.51
CA THR A 183 -12.78 33.58 -15.18
C THR A 183 -12.13 32.75 -14.07
N GLU A 184 -11.87 33.33 -12.91
CA GLU A 184 -11.38 32.62 -11.73
C GLU A 184 -12.34 31.52 -11.28
N SER A 185 -13.66 31.71 -11.47
CA SER A 185 -14.65 30.68 -11.20
C SER A 185 -14.47 29.45 -12.13
N ALA A 186 -14.12 29.67 -13.40
CA ALA A 186 -13.79 28.59 -14.33
C ALA A 186 -12.50 27.85 -13.93
N VAL A 187 -11.45 28.60 -13.50
CA VAL A 187 -10.23 28.00 -12.97
C VAL A 187 -10.54 27.10 -11.76
N SER A 188 -11.35 27.60 -10.81
CA SER A 188 -11.75 26.83 -9.62
C SER A 188 -12.51 25.55 -9.98
N LYS A 189 -13.37 25.58 -11.02
CA LYS A 189 -14.07 24.40 -11.52
C LYS A 189 -13.09 23.38 -12.13
N HIS A 190 -12.13 23.84 -12.94
CA HIS A 190 -11.10 22.96 -13.48
C HIS A 190 -10.25 22.34 -12.37
N ILE A 191 -9.82 23.10 -11.37
CA ILE A 191 -9.03 22.59 -10.24
C ILE A 191 -9.81 21.50 -9.47
N ASN A 192 -11.10 21.72 -9.20
CA ASN A 192 -11.92 20.71 -8.54
C ASN A 192 -12.10 19.44 -9.40
N SER A 193 -12.25 19.60 -10.71
CA SER A 193 -12.30 18.48 -11.63
C SER A 193 -10.98 17.72 -11.70
N ILE A 194 -9.83 18.43 -11.70
CA ILE A 194 -8.50 17.82 -11.62
C ILE A 194 -8.37 17.00 -10.32
N PHE A 195 -8.75 17.56 -9.18
CA PHE A 195 -8.70 16.84 -7.91
C PHE A 195 -9.54 15.57 -7.91
N ALA A 196 -10.77 15.65 -8.45
CA ALA A 196 -11.64 14.48 -8.58
C ALA A 196 -11.03 13.40 -9.49
N LYS A 197 -10.51 13.79 -10.66
CA LYS A 197 -9.90 12.87 -11.63
C LYS A 197 -8.57 12.28 -11.14
N LEU A 198 -7.83 13.02 -10.34
CA LEU A 198 -6.62 12.54 -9.67
C LEU A 198 -6.91 11.79 -8.36
N GLY A 199 -8.17 11.59 -7.95
CA GLY A 199 -8.54 10.90 -6.72
C GLY A 199 -8.09 11.62 -5.44
N LEU A 200 -8.05 12.96 -5.45
CA LEU A 200 -7.68 13.79 -4.28
C LEU A 200 -8.94 14.23 -3.54
N HIS A 201 -9.28 13.54 -2.46
CA HIS A 201 -10.51 13.80 -1.68
C HIS A 201 -10.32 14.81 -0.54
N GLN A 202 -11.46 15.35 0.01
CA GLN A 202 -11.46 16.37 1.07
C GLN A 202 -11.05 15.85 2.47
N GLY A 203 -10.44 14.71 2.60
CA GLY A 203 -9.93 14.17 3.86
C GLY A 203 -8.42 13.89 3.83
N ASP A 204 -7.79 14.10 2.69
CA ASP A 204 -6.35 13.87 2.57
C ASP A 204 -5.58 14.89 3.42
N THR A 205 -4.69 14.43 4.28
CA THR A 205 -3.91 15.23 5.23
C THR A 205 -2.89 16.18 4.59
N GLY A 206 -2.90 16.31 3.26
CA GLY A 206 -2.03 17.23 2.50
C GLY A 206 -2.83 18.27 1.73
N HIS A 207 -2.19 19.41 1.43
CA HIS A 207 -2.78 20.42 0.54
C HIS A 207 -2.97 19.81 -0.87
N ARG A 208 -4.21 19.49 -1.27
CA ARG A 208 -4.58 18.86 -2.56
C ARG A 208 -3.91 19.51 -3.77
N ARG A 209 -3.69 20.83 -3.72
CA ARG A 209 -2.97 21.56 -4.76
C ARG A 209 -1.52 21.07 -4.89
N VAL A 210 -0.83 20.90 -3.76
CA VAL A 210 0.55 20.39 -3.73
C VAL A 210 0.60 18.94 -4.25
N LEU A 211 -0.32 18.09 -3.80
CA LEU A 211 -0.40 16.70 -4.25
C LEU A 211 -0.67 16.58 -5.76
N ALA A 212 -1.53 17.44 -6.31
CA ALA A 212 -1.78 17.48 -7.76
C ALA A 212 -0.52 17.87 -8.55
N VAL A 213 0.21 18.89 -8.07
CA VAL A 213 1.47 19.34 -8.67
C VAL A 213 2.54 18.24 -8.59
N LEU A 214 2.70 17.58 -7.45
CA LEU A 214 3.67 16.48 -7.31
C LEU A 214 3.36 15.31 -8.27
N ARG A 215 2.08 14.98 -8.48
CA ARG A 215 1.67 13.97 -9.49
C ARG A 215 2.00 14.41 -10.91
N TYR A 216 1.82 15.68 -11.23
CA TYR A 216 2.16 16.24 -12.53
C TYR A 216 3.67 16.18 -12.79
N LEU A 217 4.50 16.60 -11.83
CA LEU A 217 5.95 16.59 -11.94
C LEU A 217 6.52 15.16 -11.96
N GLY A 218 5.93 14.22 -11.23
CA GLY A 218 6.35 12.82 -11.25
C GLY A 218 5.92 12.04 -12.49
N ALA A 219 4.97 12.55 -13.27
CA ALA A 219 4.55 11.99 -14.56
C ALA A 219 5.28 12.64 -15.75
N ALA A 220 5.97 13.78 -15.54
CA ALA A 220 6.78 14.40 -16.58
C ALA A 220 8.05 13.57 -16.80
N PRO A 221 8.43 13.22 -18.06
CA PRO A 221 9.70 12.55 -18.32
C PRO A 221 10.84 13.47 -17.83
N ALA A 222 11.78 12.88 -17.09
CA ALA A 222 13.00 13.59 -16.71
C ALA A 222 13.73 14.06 -17.98
N THR A 223 13.83 15.38 -18.16
CA THR A 223 14.59 16.03 -19.22
C THR A 223 16.08 15.95 -18.93
#